data_188f0d4be97fd169119855e169f49f07
#
_entry.id   188f0d4be97fd169119855e169f49f07
#
_cell.length_a   1.000
_cell.length_b   1.000
_cell.length_c   1.000
_cell.angle_alpha   90.00
_cell.angle_beta   90.00
_cell.angle_gamma   90.00
#
_symmetry.space_group_name_H-M   'P 1'
#
loop_
_entity.id
_entity.type
_entity.pdbx_description
1 polymer ?
#
loop_
_entity_poly.entity_id
_entity_poly.type
_entity_poly.pdbx_seq_one_letter_code
_entity_poly.pdbx_strand_id
1 'polypeptide(L)'
;YSSGMAIAESTSSSEKEKEEKRLDDELVETLKSLPHVNLVSPVLNVDVIAKSGIYEGNFRVQGMTAEAFEAMKIPLGEGNFPQKDAEKLEFFYGNMVLQSFSNSRTGSYPYYEKGELPPVDLMKDPIFVIFDTNAYYNSKYSSTQGSSASVKTPPPKKYLISTCGMVEGGPEDWSRYSYEVYCDIDALKTELKRIFKNKAIPGQPTTKSGKPYKEIYYSQIYVDVDDMENVSEVQSAINAMGYQASSNAEWVQAMQTQYGYVQLVLGGIGAVSLLVAAIGITNTMMMSIYERTKEIGIMKVL
;
A
#
# COMPACT_ATOMS: atom_id res chain seq x y z
N TYR A 1 6.22 10.17 7.58
CA TYR A 1 5.34 9.02 7.86
C TYR A 1 3.91 9.45 7.55
N SER A 2 3.13 8.60 6.86
CA SER A 2 1.73 8.85 6.58
C SER A 2 0.90 8.45 7.80
N SER A 3 0.03 9.34 8.26
CA SER A 3 -0.96 9.11 9.33
C SER A 3 -2.19 8.32 8.84
N GLY A 4 -2.06 7.65 7.69
CA GLY A 4 -3.15 6.92 7.07
C GLY A 4 -3.43 5.57 7.71
N MET A 5 -4.71 5.23 7.77
CA MET A 5 -5.25 3.94 8.20
C MET A 5 -5.95 3.23 7.06
N ALA A 6 -5.92 1.90 7.07
CA ALA A 6 -6.74 1.07 6.20
C ALA A 6 -7.85 0.40 7.04
N ILE A 7 -9.08 0.48 6.57
CA ILE A 7 -10.23 -0.19 7.17
C ILE A 7 -10.61 -1.35 6.27
N ALA A 8 -10.72 -2.54 6.86
CA ALA A 8 -11.19 -3.75 6.18
C ALA A 8 -12.46 -4.29 6.86
N GLU A 9 -13.18 -5.14 6.15
CA GLU A 9 -14.30 -5.87 6.72
C GLU A 9 -13.85 -6.72 7.91
N SER A 10 -14.63 -6.74 8.99
CA SER A 10 -14.32 -7.60 10.13
C SER A 10 -14.70 -9.05 9.82
N THR A 11 -13.71 -9.89 9.55
CA THR A 11 -13.88 -11.34 9.53
C THR A 11 -13.87 -11.89 10.97
N SER A 12 -14.97 -11.77 11.71
CA SER A 12 -15.06 -12.46 13.01
C SER A 12 -15.45 -13.92 12.79
N SER A 13 -14.53 -14.83 13.10
CA SER A 13 -14.73 -16.28 13.17
C SER A 13 -15.60 -16.68 14.36
N SER A 14 -16.86 -16.30 14.41
CA SER A 14 -17.85 -16.89 15.30
C SER A 14 -19.20 -16.96 14.62
N GLU A 15 -19.63 -18.20 14.34
CA GLU A 15 -20.95 -18.56 13.87
C GLU A 15 -22.04 -18.09 14.86
N LYS A 16 -22.57 -16.88 14.62
CA LYS A 16 -23.93 -16.46 14.93
C LYS A 16 -24.16 -15.09 14.32
N GLU A 17 -25.00 -15.03 13.28
CA GLU A 17 -25.77 -13.87 12.80
C GLU A 17 -25.24 -12.48 13.22
N LYS A 18 -24.09 -12.07 12.68
CA LYS A 18 -23.78 -10.67 12.49
C LYS A 18 -23.95 -10.40 11.01
N GLU A 19 -24.84 -9.48 10.66
CA GLU A 19 -24.83 -8.84 9.35
C GLU A 19 -23.38 -8.44 9.07
N GLU A 20 -22.79 -9.02 8.03
CA GLU A 20 -21.47 -8.62 7.56
C GLU A 20 -21.56 -7.13 7.24
N LYS A 21 -20.98 -6.30 8.10
CA LYS A 21 -20.93 -4.85 7.90
C LYS A 21 -20.04 -4.59 6.70
N ARG A 22 -20.65 -4.15 5.61
CA ARG A 22 -19.98 -3.91 4.35
C ARG A 22 -19.47 -2.49 4.29
N LEU A 23 -18.42 -2.33 3.50
CA LEU A 23 -17.85 -1.00 3.24
C LEU A 23 -18.62 -0.36 2.08
N ASP A 24 -19.47 0.58 2.39
CA ASP A 24 -20.36 1.28 1.45
C ASP A 24 -20.20 2.80 1.51
N ASP A 25 -20.97 3.49 0.68
CA ASP A 25 -20.94 4.95 0.61
C ASP A 25 -21.44 5.62 1.90
N GLU A 26 -22.37 4.98 2.66
CA GLU A 26 -22.89 5.50 3.93
C GLU A 26 -21.78 5.52 5.00
N LEU A 27 -20.97 4.46 5.05
CA LEU A 27 -19.80 4.42 5.91
C LEU A 27 -18.78 5.50 5.55
N VAL A 28 -18.51 5.71 4.25
CA VAL A 28 -17.58 6.76 3.79
C VAL A 28 -18.01 8.14 4.30
N GLU A 29 -19.29 8.48 4.19
CA GLU A 29 -19.82 9.76 4.70
C GLU A 29 -19.75 9.85 6.24
N THR A 30 -20.01 8.74 6.93
CA THR A 30 -19.87 8.67 8.39
C THR A 30 -18.44 8.94 8.82
N LEU A 31 -17.46 8.30 8.17
CA LEU A 31 -16.04 8.48 8.46
C LEU A 31 -15.54 9.90 8.19
N LYS A 32 -16.03 10.56 7.14
CA LYS A 32 -15.74 11.97 6.86
C LYS A 32 -16.20 12.92 7.95
N SER A 33 -17.22 12.53 8.72
CA SER A 33 -17.77 13.35 9.82
C SER A 33 -17.01 13.20 11.13
N LEU A 34 -16.07 12.25 11.24
CA LEU A 34 -15.28 12.03 12.45
C LEU A 34 -14.28 13.18 12.67
N PRO A 35 -14.04 13.56 13.94
CA PRO A 35 -12.99 14.52 14.26
C PRO A 35 -11.62 13.97 13.86
N HIS A 36 -10.69 14.86 13.53
CA HIS A 36 -9.31 14.53 13.14
C HIS A 36 -9.15 13.78 11.81
N VAL A 37 -10.21 13.59 11.04
CA VAL A 37 -10.16 12.97 9.72
C VAL A 37 -10.02 14.05 8.65
N ASN A 38 -8.91 14.01 7.89
CA ASN A 38 -8.64 14.93 6.79
C ASN A 38 -9.20 14.43 5.47
N LEU A 39 -9.01 13.13 5.19
CA LEU A 39 -9.41 12.52 3.94
C LEU A 39 -9.94 11.11 4.17
N VAL A 40 -11.02 10.78 3.48
CA VAL A 40 -11.54 9.41 3.38
C VAL A 40 -11.60 9.04 1.91
N SER A 41 -10.84 8.03 1.52
CA SER A 41 -10.84 7.49 0.17
C SER A 41 -11.28 6.03 0.19
N PRO A 42 -12.44 5.72 -0.38
CA PRO A 42 -12.81 4.33 -0.64
C PRO A 42 -11.82 3.72 -1.64
N VAL A 43 -11.47 2.47 -1.45
CA VAL A 43 -10.56 1.72 -2.32
C VAL A 43 -11.27 0.47 -2.84
N LEU A 44 -11.29 0.34 -4.15
CA LEU A 44 -11.86 -0.81 -4.85
C LEU A 44 -10.74 -1.63 -5.49
N ASN A 45 -10.55 -2.86 -5.03
CA ASN A 45 -9.57 -3.77 -5.58
C ASN A 45 -10.21 -4.69 -6.61
N VAL A 46 -9.58 -4.80 -7.77
CA VAL A 46 -9.99 -5.70 -8.85
C VAL A 46 -8.77 -6.40 -9.41
N ASP A 47 -8.77 -7.74 -9.37
CA ASP A 47 -7.70 -8.51 -10.01
C ASP A 47 -7.96 -8.61 -11.50
N VAL A 48 -6.95 -8.28 -12.32
CA VAL A 48 -7.04 -8.26 -13.77
C VAL A 48 -5.87 -8.99 -14.39
N ILE A 49 -6.05 -9.41 -15.66
CA ILE A 49 -4.97 -9.96 -16.48
C ILE A 49 -4.69 -8.97 -17.59
N ALA A 50 -3.46 -8.47 -17.64
CA ALA A 50 -2.99 -7.63 -18.73
C ALA A 50 -2.24 -8.46 -19.76
N LYS A 51 -2.36 -8.06 -21.02
CA LYS A 51 -1.66 -8.69 -22.15
C LYS A 51 -1.06 -7.64 -23.05
N SER A 52 0.21 -7.84 -23.36
CA SER A 52 0.91 -7.10 -24.41
C SER A 52 1.71 -8.08 -25.27
N GLY A 53 1.34 -8.22 -26.53
CA GLY A 53 1.93 -9.20 -27.43
C GLY A 53 1.78 -10.65 -26.91
N ILE A 54 2.94 -11.30 -26.67
CA ILE A 54 3.02 -12.66 -26.11
C ILE A 54 3.14 -12.69 -24.58
N TYR A 55 3.25 -11.53 -23.95
CA TYR A 55 3.41 -11.41 -22.51
C TYR A 55 2.08 -11.16 -21.82
N GLU A 56 1.91 -11.75 -20.65
CA GLU A 56 0.74 -11.57 -19.80
C GLU A 56 1.17 -11.41 -18.34
N GLY A 57 0.52 -10.50 -17.63
CA GLY A 57 0.71 -10.27 -16.20
C GLY A 57 -0.61 -10.32 -15.46
N ASN A 58 -0.58 -10.80 -14.23
CA ASN A 58 -1.71 -10.72 -13.32
C ASN A 58 -1.35 -9.72 -12.22
N PHE A 59 -2.20 -8.71 -12.03
CA PHE A 59 -1.99 -7.70 -10.99
C PHE A 59 -3.32 -7.18 -10.47
N ARG A 60 -3.24 -6.55 -9.32
CA ARG A 60 -4.37 -5.90 -8.68
C ARG A 60 -4.46 -4.45 -9.12
N VAL A 61 -5.63 -4.05 -9.56
CA VAL A 61 -5.97 -2.65 -9.82
C VAL A 61 -6.66 -2.09 -8.58
N GLN A 62 -6.14 -1.01 -8.04
CA GLN A 62 -6.70 -0.27 -6.92
C GLN A 62 -7.32 1.02 -7.43
N GLY A 63 -8.65 1.06 -7.46
CA GLY A 63 -9.39 2.29 -7.71
C GLY A 63 -9.47 3.11 -6.43
N MET A 64 -9.00 4.35 -6.45
CA MET A 64 -9.04 5.28 -5.32
C MET A 64 -9.35 6.69 -5.80
N THR A 65 -9.67 7.60 -4.88
CA THR A 65 -9.94 8.99 -5.24
C THR A 65 -8.66 9.73 -5.64
N ALA A 66 -8.78 10.75 -6.48
CA ALA A 66 -7.62 11.52 -6.95
C ALA A 66 -6.84 12.16 -5.78
N GLU A 67 -7.55 12.62 -4.76
CA GLU A 67 -6.96 13.24 -3.58
C GLU A 67 -6.12 12.25 -2.74
N ALA A 68 -6.43 10.95 -2.83
CA ALA A 68 -5.69 9.93 -2.09
C ALA A 68 -4.26 9.75 -2.59
N PHE A 69 -3.99 9.99 -3.87
CA PHE A 69 -2.62 9.90 -4.42
C PHE A 69 -1.68 10.90 -3.76
N GLU A 70 -2.16 12.12 -3.51
CA GLU A 70 -1.40 13.15 -2.81
C GLU A 70 -1.24 12.85 -1.31
N ALA A 71 -2.33 12.44 -0.64
CA ALA A 71 -2.33 12.10 0.77
C ALA A 71 -1.41 10.91 1.09
N MET A 72 -1.40 9.90 0.23
CA MET A 72 -0.53 8.74 0.33
C MET A 72 0.92 9.04 -0.08
N LYS A 73 1.19 10.21 -0.67
CA LYS A 73 2.52 10.64 -1.15
C LYS A 73 3.12 9.60 -2.11
N ILE A 74 2.32 9.14 -3.06
CA ILE A 74 2.79 8.21 -4.09
C ILE A 74 3.80 8.95 -4.95
N PRO A 75 5.03 8.44 -5.13
CA PRO A 75 6.04 9.13 -5.93
C PRO A 75 5.69 9.04 -7.42
N LEU A 76 5.62 10.19 -8.08
CA LEU A 76 5.35 10.29 -9.52
C LEU A 76 6.66 10.25 -10.31
N GLY A 77 6.84 9.24 -11.16
CA GLY A 77 7.98 9.10 -12.05
C GLY A 77 7.71 9.69 -13.44
N GLU A 78 6.92 9.02 -14.24
CA GLU A 78 6.58 9.43 -15.61
C GLU A 78 5.07 9.61 -15.75
N GLY A 79 4.64 10.59 -16.55
CA GLY A 79 3.23 10.85 -16.83
C GLY A 79 2.54 11.68 -15.75
N ASN A 80 1.28 11.37 -15.48
CA ASN A 80 0.43 12.08 -14.52
C ASN A 80 -0.35 11.09 -13.66
N PHE A 81 -0.86 11.55 -12.50
CA PHE A 81 -1.83 10.76 -11.74
C PHE A 81 -3.17 10.66 -12.47
N PRO A 82 -3.95 9.59 -12.20
CA PRO A 82 -5.30 9.46 -12.73
C PRO A 82 -6.13 10.69 -12.38
N GLN A 83 -6.78 11.25 -13.39
CA GLN A 83 -7.60 12.46 -13.22
C GLN A 83 -8.99 12.09 -12.73
N LYS A 84 -9.53 12.92 -11.85
CA LYS A 84 -10.92 12.83 -11.45
C LYS A 84 -11.82 13.10 -12.68
N ASP A 85 -12.89 12.32 -12.78
CA ASP A 85 -13.87 12.44 -13.88
C ASP A 85 -13.28 12.21 -15.28
N ALA A 86 -12.20 11.45 -15.39
CA ALA A 86 -11.67 11.05 -16.69
C ALA A 86 -12.75 10.30 -17.51
N GLU A 87 -12.95 10.71 -18.77
CA GLU A 87 -13.95 10.05 -19.66
C GLU A 87 -13.68 8.55 -19.85
N LYS A 88 -12.44 8.12 -19.68
CA LYS A 88 -12.00 6.75 -19.87
C LYS A 88 -11.15 6.31 -18.68
N LEU A 89 -11.24 5.02 -18.38
CA LEU A 89 -10.37 4.40 -17.39
C LEU A 89 -8.91 4.44 -17.88
N GLU A 90 -8.03 4.97 -17.04
CA GLU A 90 -6.59 5.02 -17.25
C GLU A 90 -5.86 4.37 -16.09
N PHE A 91 -4.73 3.73 -16.38
CA PHE A 91 -3.92 3.05 -15.37
C PHE A 91 -2.63 3.81 -15.07
N PHE A 92 -2.33 3.89 -13.80
CA PHE A 92 -1.07 4.34 -13.25
C PHE A 92 -0.33 3.13 -12.67
N TYR A 93 0.82 2.80 -13.23
CA TYR A 93 1.52 1.56 -12.91
C TYR A 93 2.59 1.73 -11.85
N GLY A 94 2.72 0.75 -10.95
CA GLY A 94 3.91 0.60 -10.12
C GLY A 94 5.15 0.26 -10.96
N ASN A 95 6.31 0.73 -10.53
CA ASN A 95 7.58 0.56 -11.27
C ASN A 95 8.06 -0.89 -11.43
N MET A 96 7.56 -1.81 -10.60
CA MET A 96 7.94 -3.23 -10.63
C MET A 96 6.87 -4.16 -11.21
N VAL A 97 5.76 -3.63 -11.73
CA VAL A 97 4.65 -4.43 -12.27
C VAL A 97 5.09 -5.35 -13.40
N LEU A 98 6.04 -4.91 -14.25
CA LEU A 98 6.58 -5.72 -15.34
C LEU A 98 7.28 -7.01 -14.91
N GLN A 99 7.77 -7.09 -13.67
CA GLN A 99 8.39 -8.31 -13.13
C GLN A 99 7.39 -9.48 -13.06
N SER A 100 6.10 -9.17 -12.91
CA SER A 100 5.01 -10.17 -12.85
C SER A 100 4.58 -10.70 -14.22
N PHE A 101 5.13 -10.16 -15.31
CA PHE A 101 4.75 -10.60 -16.66
C PHE A 101 5.47 -11.89 -17.05
N SER A 102 4.69 -12.82 -17.55
CA SER A 102 5.16 -14.10 -18.07
C SER A 102 4.90 -14.23 -19.56
N ASN A 103 5.65 -15.09 -20.23
CA ASN A 103 5.36 -15.45 -21.61
C ASN A 103 4.16 -16.40 -21.64
N SER A 104 3.05 -15.98 -22.26
CA SER A 104 1.79 -16.73 -22.29
C SER A 104 1.84 -18.10 -23.01
N ARG A 105 2.90 -18.34 -23.81
CA ARG A 105 3.11 -19.61 -24.55
C ARG A 105 3.93 -20.61 -23.77
N THR A 106 5.00 -20.13 -23.09
CA THR A 106 5.95 -20.99 -22.37
C THR A 106 5.69 -21.04 -20.88
N GLY A 107 4.98 -20.07 -20.32
CA GLY A 107 4.81 -19.90 -18.87
C GLY A 107 6.05 -19.34 -18.16
N SER A 108 7.10 -19.01 -18.91
CA SER A 108 8.37 -18.50 -18.39
C SER A 108 8.22 -17.06 -17.90
N TYR A 109 8.84 -16.76 -16.77
CA TYR A 109 8.93 -15.41 -16.19
C TYR A 109 10.33 -14.84 -16.45
N PRO A 110 10.52 -13.98 -17.46
CA PRO A 110 11.86 -13.52 -17.87
C PRO A 110 12.66 -12.89 -16.73
N TYR A 111 11.99 -12.09 -15.88
CA TYR A 111 12.66 -11.43 -14.76
C TYR A 111 13.19 -12.44 -13.71
N TYR A 112 12.38 -13.39 -13.29
CA TYR A 112 12.79 -14.36 -12.26
C TYR A 112 13.77 -15.42 -12.77
N GLU A 113 13.76 -15.71 -14.08
CA GLU A 113 14.64 -16.73 -14.68
C GLU A 113 15.96 -16.15 -15.15
N LYS A 114 15.98 -14.91 -15.67
CA LYS A 114 17.14 -14.30 -16.31
C LYS A 114 17.53 -12.94 -15.76
N GLY A 115 16.71 -12.35 -14.90
CA GLY A 115 16.90 -10.97 -14.43
C GLY A 115 16.55 -9.90 -15.48
N GLU A 116 15.89 -10.30 -16.58
CA GLU A 116 15.55 -9.40 -17.68
C GLU A 116 14.06 -9.09 -17.67
N LEU A 117 13.70 -7.81 -17.76
CA LEU A 117 12.30 -7.43 -17.93
C LEU A 117 11.78 -7.87 -19.32
N PRO A 118 10.51 -8.25 -19.44
CA PRO A 118 9.89 -8.46 -20.73
C PRO A 118 9.97 -7.17 -21.57
N PRO A 119 10.17 -7.26 -22.89
CA PRO A 119 10.25 -6.11 -23.78
C PRO A 119 8.85 -5.51 -24.02
N VAL A 120 8.28 -4.94 -22.99
CA VAL A 120 6.96 -4.28 -22.97
C VAL A 120 7.14 -2.89 -22.39
N ASP A 121 6.72 -1.87 -23.12
CA ASP A 121 6.70 -0.48 -22.66
C ASP A 121 5.27 -0.16 -22.20
N LEU A 122 5.05 -0.08 -20.88
CA LEU A 122 3.71 0.19 -20.33
C LEU A 122 3.15 1.56 -20.73
N MET A 123 4.02 2.51 -21.09
CA MET A 123 3.60 3.86 -21.48
C MET A 123 3.23 3.97 -22.96
N LYS A 124 3.81 3.12 -23.83
CA LYS A 124 3.68 3.25 -25.29
C LYS A 124 2.95 2.08 -25.95
N ASP A 125 3.12 0.88 -25.39
CA ASP A 125 2.54 -0.32 -25.99
C ASP A 125 1.04 -0.45 -25.66
N PRO A 126 0.23 -1.02 -26.56
CA PRO A 126 -1.18 -1.29 -26.27
C PRO A 126 -1.32 -2.40 -25.22
N ILE A 127 -1.89 -2.05 -24.07
CA ILE A 127 -2.16 -2.99 -23.00
C ILE A 127 -3.63 -3.42 -23.04
N PHE A 128 -3.86 -4.70 -23.28
CA PHE A 128 -5.18 -5.31 -23.27
C PHE A 128 -5.48 -5.92 -21.90
N VAL A 129 -6.55 -5.48 -21.27
CA VAL A 129 -6.94 -5.90 -19.93
C VAL A 129 -8.17 -6.80 -19.96
N ILE A 130 -8.13 -7.87 -19.21
CA ILE A 130 -9.22 -8.82 -19.00
C ILE A 130 -9.67 -8.69 -17.54
N PHE A 131 -10.90 -8.21 -17.33
CA PHE A 131 -11.50 -8.06 -16.00
C PHE A 131 -12.19 -9.35 -15.52
N ASP A 132 -12.70 -10.17 -16.43
CA ASP A 132 -13.29 -11.47 -16.08
C ASP A 132 -12.22 -12.55 -16.00
N THR A 133 -11.48 -12.52 -14.88
CA THR A 133 -10.38 -13.46 -14.61
C THR A 133 -10.89 -14.89 -14.48
N ASN A 134 -12.11 -15.10 -13.94
CA ASN A 134 -12.72 -16.41 -13.83
C ASN A 134 -12.98 -17.03 -15.22
N ALA A 135 -13.57 -16.26 -16.12
CA ALA A 135 -13.78 -16.72 -17.51
C ALA A 135 -12.44 -16.99 -18.23
N TYR A 136 -11.41 -16.19 -17.95
CA TYR A 136 -10.07 -16.37 -18.52
C TYR A 136 -9.47 -17.71 -18.08
N TYR A 137 -9.40 -17.96 -16.77
CA TYR A 137 -8.83 -19.21 -16.25
C TYR A 137 -9.63 -20.43 -16.67
N ASN A 138 -10.96 -20.35 -16.63
CA ASN A 138 -11.82 -21.44 -17.14
C ASN A 138 -11.55 -21.75 -18.61
N SER A 139 -11.39 -20.74 -19.47
CA SER A 139 -11.09 -20.95 -20.89
C SER A 139 -9.69 -21.53 -21.13
N LYS A 140 -8.70 -21.12 -20.30
CA LYS A 140 -7.31 -21.57 -20.43
C LYS A 140 -7.12 -23.00 -19.95
N TYR A 141 -7.77 -23.39 -18.84
CA TYR A 141 -7.57 -24.71 -18.23
C TYR A 141 -8.57 -25.77 -18.69
N SER A 142 -9.77 -25.41 -19.19
CA SER A 142 -10.71 -26.38 -19.80
C SER A 142 -10.18 -27.06 -21.04
N SER A 143 -9.19 -26.46 -21.70
CA SER A 143 -8.53 -27.06 -22.86
C SER A 143 -7.49 -28.14 -22.52
N THR A 144 -7.11 -28.26 -21.24
CA THR A 144 -5.99 -29.13 -20.78
C THR A 144 -6.50 -30.44 -20.16
N GLN A 145 -7.74 -30.50 -19.70
CA GLN A 145 -8.34 -31.72 -19.14
C GLN A 145 -9.25 -32.38 -20.21
N GLY A 146 -8.80 -33.49 -20.78
CA GLY A 146 -9.48 -34.30 -21.78
C GLY A 146 -10.75 -34.99 -21.26
N SER A 147 -11.70 -34.30 -20.67
CA SER A 147 -13.01 -34.84 -20.34
C SER A 147 -14.01 -34.54 -21.45
N SER A 148 -14.70 -35.57 -21.87
CA SER A 148 -15.56 -35.71 -23.07
C SER A 148 -16.79 -34.78 -23.12
N ALA A 149 -16.89 -33.72 -22.36
CA ALA A 149 -17.98 -32.76 -22.38
C ALA A 149 -17.48 -31.34 -22.06
N SER A 150 -16.44 -30.86 -22.77
CA SER A 150 -16.00 -29.47 -22.64
C SER A 150 -16.97 -28.55 -23.38
N VAL A 151 -17.88 -27.94 -22.65
CA VAL A 151 -18.55 -26.71 -23.08
C VAL A 151 -17.43 -25.69 -23.31
N LYS A 152 -17.09 -25.43 -24.57
CA LYS A 152 -16.11 -24.38 -24.93
C LYS A 152 -16.63 -23.05 -24.45
N THR A 153 -16.17 -22.62 -23.30
CA THR A 153 -16.46 -21.28 -22.80
C THR A 153 -15.80 -20.28 -23.75
N PRO A 154 -16.54 -19.31 -24.30
CA PRO A 154 -15.95 -18.31 -25.17
C PRO A 154 -14.85 -17.55 -24.43
N PRO A 155 -13.75 -17.18 -25.10
CA PRO A 155 -12.68 -16.43 -24.48
C PRO A 155 -13.21 -15.09 -23.96
N PRO A 156 -12.73 -14.64 -22.79
CA PRO A 156 -13.17 -13.38 -22.20
C PRO A 156 -12.80 -12.19 -23.09
N LYS A 157 -13.62 -11.14 -23.02
CA LYS A 157 -13.37 -9.90 -23.76
C LYS A 157 -12.13 -9.21 -23.22
N LYS A 158 -11.36 -8.63 -24.11
CA LYS A 158 -10.19 -7.80 -23.82
C LYS A 158 -10.55 -6.34 -24.03
N TYR A 159 -10.09 -5.48 -23.13
CA TYR A 159 -10.32 -4.05 -23.19
C TYR A 159 -8.98 -3.34 -23.30
N LEU A 160 -8.86 -2.40 -24.22
CA LEU A 160 -7.69 -1.56 -24.32
C LEU A 160 -7.78 -0.46 -23.28
N ILE A 161 -6.82 -0.41 -22.37
CA ILE A 161 -6.75 0.61 -21.30
C ILE A 161 -5.51 1.46 -21.54
N SER A 162 -5.68 2.78 -21.47
CA SER A 162 -4.60 3.74 -21.59
C SER A 162 -3.79 3.81 -20.30
N THR A 163 -2.51 4.14 -20.42
CA THR A 163 -1.65 4.44 -19.27
C THR A 163 -1.57 5.95 -19.10
N CYS A 164 -1.76 6.45 -17.87
CA CYS A 164 -1.59 7.86 -17.54
C CYS A 164 -0.21 8.16 -16.92
N GLY A 165 0.41 7.18 -16.25
CA GLY A 165 1.70 7.40 -15.62
C GLY A 165 2.24 6.16 -14.92
N MET A 166 3.39 6.35 -14.26
CA MET A 166 4.11 5.31 -13.54
C MET A 166 4.75 5.86 -12.26
N VAL A 167 4.87 5.00 -11.25
CA VAL A 167 5.60 5.28 -10.01
C VAL A 167 7.09 5.51 -10.31
N GLU A 168 7.70 6.48 -9.62
CA GLU A 168 9.13 6.77 -9.69
C GLU A 168 9.96 5.57 -9.22
N GLY A 169 11.06 5.32 -9.93
CA GLY A 169 12.03 4.28 -9.59
C GLY A 169 12.29 3.29 -10.71
N GLY A 170 13.41 2.61 -10.60
CA GLY A 170 13.80 1.51 -11.49
C GLY A 170 13.13 0.19 -11.12
N PRO A 171 13.41 -0.87 -11.91
CA PRO A 171 12.80 -2.18 -11.68
C PRO A 171 13.29 -2.90 -10.41
N GLU A 172 14.28 -2.35 -9.70
CA GLU A 172 14.81 -2.88 -8.43
C GLU A 172 14.54 -1.94 -7.24
N ASP A 173 13.99 -0.76 -7.49
CA ASP A 173 13.68 0.23 -6.46
C ASP A 173 12.34 -0.08 -5.81
N TRP A 174 12.39 -0.88 -4.75
CA TRP A 174 11.19 -1.29 -4.05
C TRP A 174 10.57 -0.16 -3.24
N SER A 175 9.27 0.00 -3.43
CA SER A 175 8.38 0.79 -2.58
C SER A 175 7.09 0.02 -2.31
N ARG A 176 6.30 0.48 -1.35
CA ARG A 176 4.99 -0.11 -1.07
C ARG A 176 4.00 0.01 -2.26
N TYR A 177 4.33 0.83 -3.24
CA TYR A 177 3.50 1.13 -4.42
C TYR A 177 3.98 0.42 -5.69
N SER A 178 5.06 -0.37 -5.61
CA SER A 178 5.79 -0.87 -6.78
C SER A 178 5.07 -1.94 -7.59
N TYR A 179 4.23 -2.77 -6.96
CA TYR A 179 3.59 -3.92 -7.61
C TYR A 179 2.12 -3.72 -7.95
N GLU A 180 1.52 -2.65 -7.49
CA GLU A 180 0.10 -2.38 -7.70
C GLU A 180 -0.13 -1.50 -8.93
N VAL A 181 -1.35 -1.50 -9.42
CA VAL A 181 -1.81 -0.61 -10.48
C VAL A 181 -2.94 0.24 -9.93
N TYR A 182 -2.90 1.52 -10.20
CA TYR A 182 -3.85 2.47 -9.63
C TYR A 182 -4.70 3.10 -10.73
N CYS A 183 -5.91 3.51 -10.37
CA CYS A 183 -6.79 4.25 -11.25
C CYS A 183 -7.80 5.09 -10.46
N ASP A 184 -8.52 5.97 -11.15
CA ASP A 184 -9.66 6.66 -10.55
C ASP A 184 -10.80 5.69 -10.25
N ILE A 185 -11.37 5.77 -9.03
CA ILE A 185 -12.39 4.83 -8.56
C ILE A 185 -13.71 4.96 -9.31
N ASP A 186 -14.11 6.16 -9.70
CA ASP A 186 -15.39 6.39 -10.38
C ASP A 186 -15.32 5.93 -11.84
N ALA A 187 -14.18 6.15 -12.51
CA ALA A 187 -13.90 5.59 -13.81
C ALA A 187 -13.90 4.03 -13.78
N LEU A 188 -13.28 3.44 -12.74
CA LEU A 188 -13.26 1.99 -12.55
C LEU A 188 -14.67 1.43 -12.31
N LYS A 189 -15.47 2.01 -11.41
CA LYS A 189 -16.87 1.62 -11.17
C LYS A 189 -17.71 1.68 -12.44
N THR A 190 -17.55 2.73 -13.22
CA THR A 190 -18.28 2.93 -14.47
C THR A 190 -17.93 1.85 -15.48
N GLU A 191 -16.64 1.56 -15.64
CA GLU A 191 -16.15 0.53 -16.55
C GLU A 191 -16.60 -0.87 -16.12
N LEU A 192 -16.53 -1.21 -14.84
CA LEU A 192 -17.02 -2.50 -14.31
C LEU A 192 -18.52 -2.68 -14.53
N LYS A 193 -19.34 -1.65 -14.27
CA LYS A 193 -20.78 -1.68 -14.57
C LYS A 193 -21.05 -1.89 -16.07
N ARG A 194 -20.26 -1.27 -16.94
CA ARG A 194 -20.35 -1.44 -18.41
C ARG A 194 -19.99 -2.85 -18.86
N ILE A 195 -18.94 -3.44 -18.26
CA ILE A 195 -18.43 -4.76 -18.63
C ILE A 195 -19.35 -5.87 -18.13
N PHE A 196 -19.67 -5.85 -16.83
CA PHE A 196 -20.38 -6.95 -16.18
C PHE A 196 -21.89 -6.84 -16.27
N LYS A 197 -22.44 -5.62 -16.41
CA LYS A 197 -23.90 -5.36 -16.47
C LYS A 197 -24.64 -6.04 -15.33
N ASN A 198 -25.26 -7.19 -15.60
CA ASN A 198 -26.05 -7.98 -14.63
C ASN A 198 -25.29 -9.22 -14.10
N LYS A 199 -24.02 -9.37 -14.44
CA LYS A 199 -23.17 -10.46 -13.93
C LYS A 199 -22.45 -10.05 -12.65
N ALA A 200 -22.15 -11.05 -11.82
CA ALA A 200 -21.31 -10.81 -10.64
C ALA A 200 -19.90 -10.39 -11.06
N ILE A 201 -19.39 -9.33 -10.44
CA ILE A 201 -18.01 -8.88 -10.60
C ILE A 201 -17.13 -9.80 -9.77
N PRO A 202 -16.03 -10.36 -10.32
CA PRO A 202 -15.09 -11.15 -9.53
C PRO A 202 -14.60 -10.39 -8.30
N GLY A 203 -14.61 -11.03 -7.13
CA GLY A 203 -14.21 -10.41 -5.86
C GLY A 203 -15.30 -9.60 -5.16
N GLN A 204 -16.46 -9.35 -5.80
CA GLN A 204 -17.59 -8.69 -5.16
C GLN A 204 -18.55 -9.71 -4.50
N PRO A 205 -19.15 -9.36 -3.36
CA PRO A 205 -20.15 -10.22 -2.70
C PRO A 205 -21.37 -10.43 -3.60
N THR A 206 -21.99 -11.60 -3.44
CA THR A 206 -23.22 -11.94 -4.14
C THR A 206 -24.33 -12.26 -3.14
N THR A 207 -25.57 -12.12 -3.57
CA THR A 207 -26.72 -12.55 -2.78
C THR A 207 -26.71 -14.06 -2.56
N LYS A 208 -27.49 -14.56 -1.60
CA LYS A 208 -27.67 -16.02 -1.35
C LYS A 208 -28.10 -16.79 -2.59
N SER A 209 -28.70 -16.11 -3.58
CA SER A 209 -29.08 -16.69 -4.88
C SER A 209 -28.00 -16.55 -5.98
N GLY A 210 -26.81 -16.07 -5.65
CA GLY A 210 -25.69 -15.87 -6.59
C GLY A 210 -25.84 -14.66 -7.51
N LYS A 211 -26.82 -13.77 -7.26
CA LYS A 211 -27.00 -12.55 -8.06
C LYS A 211 -26.12 -11.43 -7.53
N PRO A 212 -25.59 -10.54 -8.38
CA PRO A 212 -24.85 -9.36 -7.91
C PRO A 212 -25.77 -8.40 -7.15
N TYR A 213 -25.19 -7.67 -6.22
CA TYR A 213 -25.84 -6.50 -5.64
C TYR A 213 -25.88 -5.36 -6.67
N LYS A 214 -26.74 -4.38 -6.47
CA LYS A 214 -26.81 -3.18 -7.33
C LYS A 214 -25.64 -2.26 -7.08
N GLU A 215 -25.15 -2.24 -5.85
CA GLU A 215 -24.05 -1.42 -5.40
C GLU A 215 -22.75 -2.20 -5.42
N ILE A 216 -21.64 -1.52 -5.69
CA ILE A 216 -20.31 -2.07 -5.62
C ILE A 216 -19.77 -1.73 -4.24
N TYR A 217 -19.42 -2.74 -3.45
CA TYR A 217 -18.84 -2.57 -2.14
C TYR A 217 -17.34 -2.36 -2.24
N TYR A 218 -16.80 -1.57 -1.34
CA TYR A 218 -15.37 -1.28 -1.30
C TYR A 218 -14.59 -2.45 -0.69
N SER A 219 -13.37 -2.63 -1.14
CA SER A 219 -12.48 -3.65 -0.61
C SER A 219 -11.82 -3.19 0.69
N GLN A 220 -11.57 -1.90 0.79
CA GLN A 220 -11.05 -1.21 1.97
C GLN A 220 -11.37 0.28 1.88
N ILE A 221 -11.21 1.00 2.99
CA ILE A 221 -11.30 2.46 3.01
C ILE A 221 -10.00 2.99 3.61
N TYR A 222 -9.36 3.90 2.89
CA TYR A 222 -8.21 4.64 3.37
C TYR A 222 -8.69 5.90 4.10
N VAL A 223 -8.20 6.11 5.32
CA VAL A 223 -8.51 7.28 6.13
C VAL A 223 -7.20 7.98 6.48
N ASP A 224 -7.07 9.23 6.12
CA ASP A 224 -5.95 10.09 6.51
C ASP A 224 -6.35 10.93 7.72
N VAL A 225 -5.48 10.97 8.73
CA VAL A 225 -5.69 11.65 10.00
C VAL A 225 -4.74 12.84 10.09
N ASP A 226 -5.19 13.92 10.69
CA ASP A 226 -4.45 15.20 10.79
C ASP A 226 -3.11 15.05 11.53
N ASP A 227 -3.08 14.28 12.61
CA ASP A 227 -1.86 14.02 13.38
C ASP A 227 -1.75 12.55 13.79
N MET A 228 -0.50 12.07 13.91
CA MET A 228 -0.19 10.72 14.35
C MET A 228 -0.70 10.42 15.77
N GLU A 229 -0.78 11.43 16.63
CA GLU A 229 -1.28 11.29 18.00
C GLU A 229 -2.78 10.98 18.04
N ASN A 230 -3.54 11.45 17.05
CA ASN A 230 -4.99 11.25 16.94
C ASN A 230 -5.37 9.91 16.27
N VAL A 231 -4.41 9.22 15.66
CA VAL A 231 -4.66 7.95 14.94
C VAL A 231 -5.29 6.90 15.85
N SER A 232 -4.84 6.77 17.10
CA SER A 232 -5.38 5.78 18.05
C SER A 232 -6.81 6.09 18.46
N GLU A 233 -7.19 7.38 18.56
CA GLU A 233 -8.56 7.80 18.87
C GLU A 233 -9.51 7.47 17.71
N VAL A 234 -9.13 7.88 16.49
CA VAL A 234 -9.91 7.59 15.27
C VAL A 234 -10.04 6.09 15.05
N GLN A 235 -8.96 5.32 15.24
CA GLN A 235 -8.98 3.87 15.14
C GLN A 235 -9.94 3.23 16.14
N SER A 236 -9.96 3.72 17.38
CA SER A 236 -10.87 3.23 18.42
C SER A 236 -12.33 3.54 18.09
N ALA A 237 -12.62 4.73 17.55
CA ALA A 237 -13.94 5.11 17.09
C ALA A 237 -14.43 4.19 15.95
N ILE A 238 -13.59 3.89 14.98
CA ILE A 238 -13.91 3.00 13.87
C ILE A 238 -14.14 1.56 14.35
N ASN A 239 -13.30 1.07 15.27
CA ASN A 239 -13.45 -0.26 15.86
C ASN A 239 -14.75 -0.35 16.70
N ALA A 240 -15.15 0.72 17.40
CA ALA A 240 -16.41 0.79 18.13
C ALA A 240 -17.64 0.72 17.20
N MET A 241 -17.52 1.19 15.96
CA MET A 241 -18.56 1.03 14.93
C MET A 241 -18.64 -0.42 14.42
N GLY A 242 -17.69 -1.31 14.80
CA GLY A 242 -17.65 -2.72 14.44
C GLY A 242 -16.93 -3.03 13.13
N TYR A 243 -16.11 -2.12 12.64
CA TYR A 243 -15.16 -2.34 11.54
C TYR A 243 -13.76 -2.61 12.10
N GLN A 244 -12.89 -3.18 11.27
CA GLN A 244 -11.50 -3.41 11.65
C GLN A 244 -10.63 -2.33 11.02
N ALA A 245 -10.11 -1.43 11.86
CA ALA A 245 -9.16 -0.43 11.44
C ALA A 245 -7.73 -0.87 11.80
N SER A 246 -6.81 -0.76 10.86
CA SER A 246 -5.39 -1.04 11.07
C SER A 246 -4.55 0.18 10.70
N SER A 247 -3.60 0.51 11.56
CA SER A 247 -2.65 1.59 11.33
C SER A 247 -1.23 1.16 11.71
N ASN A 248 -0.25 1.86 11.17
CA ASN A 248 1.15 1.66 11.58
C ASN A 248 1.52 2.47 12.83
N ALA A 249 0.58 3.20 13.43
CA ALA A 249 0.85 4.08 14.57
C ALA A 249 1.38 3.32 15.78
N GLU A 250 0.79 2.16 16.10
CA GLU A 250 1.24 1.32 17.22
C GLU A 250 2.69 0.84 17.01
N TRP A 251 3.03 0.46 15.81
CA TRP A 251 4.41 0.05 15.47
C TRP A 251 5.39 1.21 15.58
N VAL A 252 5.00 2.41 15.10
CA VAL A 252 5.81 3.63 15.20
C VAL A 252 6.00 4.03 16.66
N GLN A 253 4.95 3.98 17.50
CA GLN A 253 5.04 4.25 18.93
C GLN A 253 5.95 3.24 19.65
N ALA A 254 5.83 1.96 19.33
CA ALA A 254 6.70 0.93 19.87
C ALA A 254 8.17 1.18 19.52
N MET A 255 8.46 1.54 18.26
CA MET A 255 9.81 1.92 17.83
C MET A 255 10.31 3.17 18.53
N GLN A 256 9.52 4.23 18.67
CA GLN A 256 9.89 5.45 19.38
C GLN A 256 10.24 5.15 20.84
N THR A 257 9.44 4.33 21.51
CA THR A 257 9.70 3.89 22.88
C THR A 257 11.03 3.12 22.96
N GLN A 258 11.29 2.21 22.03
CA GLN A 258 12.54 1.45 21.96
C GLN A 258 13.75 2.37 21.74
N TYR A 259 13.66 3.33 20.82
CA TYR A 259 14.71 4.33 20.62
C TYR A 259 14.94 5.19 21.88
N GLY A 260 13.87 5.54 22.60
CA GLY A 260 13.97 6.24 23.89
C GLY A 260 14.81 5.48 24.92
N TYR A 261 14.62 4.17 25.06
CA TYR A 261 15.46 3.33 25.93
C TYR A 261 16.92 3.28 25.46
N VAL A 262 17.18 3.15 24.16
CA VAL A 262 18.54 3.19 23.64
C VAL A 262 19.22 4.52 23.94
N GLN A 263 18.53 5.64 23.73
CA GLN A 263 19.05 6.98 24.06
C GLN A 263 19.34 7.14 25.55
N LEU A 264 18.48 6.62 26.42
CA LEU A 264 18.68 6.67 27.87
C LEU A 264 19.92 5.90 28.29
N VAL A 265 20.13 4.69 27.75
CA VAL A 265 21.32 3.88 28.02
C VAL A 265 22.59 4.57 27.52
N LEU A 266 22.61 5.03 26.28
CA LEU A 266 23.75 5.75 25.70
C LEU A 266 24.05 7.04 26.43
N GLY A 267 23.02 7.80 26.79
CA GLY A 267 23.13 9.00 27.61
C GLY A 267 23.70 8.72 28.99
N GLY A 268 23.25 7.62 29.64
CA GLY A 268 23.78 7.18 30.94
C GLY A 268 25.26 6.82 30.87
N ILE A 269 25.67 6.05 29.86
CA ILE A 269 27.09 5.69 29.63
C ILE A 269 27.92 6.95 29.38
N GLY A 270 27.42 7.88 28.55
CA GLY A 270 28.07 9.16 28.28
C GLY A 270 28.22 10.02 29.52
N ALA A 271 27.19 10.10 30.37
CA ALA A 271 27.23 10.85 31.61
C ALA A 271 28.27 10.29 32.60
N VAL A 272 28.30 8.97 32.79
CA VAL A 272 29.32 8.31 33.62
C VAL A 272 30.72 8.54 33.07
N SER A 273 30.93 8.44 31.78
CA SER A 273 32.23 8.67 31.14
C SER A 273 32.71 10.12 31.34
N LEU A 274 31.80 11.09 31.18
CA LEU A 274 32.07 12.51 31.47
C LEU A 274 32.44 12.78 32.94
N LEU A 275 31.74 12.11 33.83
CA LEU A 275 31.99 12.23 35.26
C LEU A 275 33.39 11.70 35.64
N VAL A 276 33.76 10.53 35.11
CA VAL A 276 35.09 9.95 35.32
C VAL A 276 36.18 10.85 34.70
N ALA A 277 35.96 11.39 33.49
CA ALA A 277 36.88 12.32 32.85
C ALA A 277 37.06 13.62 33.68
N ALA A 278 35.97 14.18 34.23
CA ALA A 278 35.98 15.37 35.07
C ALA A 278 36.80 15.16 36.36
N ILE A 279 36.62 14.01 37.01
CA ILE A 279 37.40 13.62 38.18
C ILE A 279 38.90 13.50 37.83
N GLY A 280 39.22 12.85 36.69
CA GLY A 280 40.59 12.70 36.23
C GLY A 280 41.28 14.03 35.93
N ILE A 281 40.58 14.94 35.23
CA ILE A 281 41.08 16.30 34.93
C ILE A 281 41.29 17.10 36.23
N THR A 282 40.31 17.06 37.14
CA THR A 282 40.39 17.74 38.41
C THR A 282 41.62 17.26 39.21
N ASN A 283 41.86 15.94 39.28
CA ASN A 283 42.99 15.39 40.01
C ASN A 283 44.33 15.85 39.39
N THR A 284 44.48 15.84 38.06
CA THR A 284 45.71 16.31 37.39
C THR A 284 45.91 17.81 37.54
N MET A 285 44.85 18.63 37.48
CA MET A 285 44.94 20.06 37.72
C MET A 285 45.32 20.38 39.16
N MET A 286 44.76 19.69 40.12
CA MET A 286 45.12 19.85 41.54
C MET A 286 46.61 19.57 41.78
N MET A 287 47.11 18.47 41.19
CA MET A 287 48.53 18.11 41.30
C MET A 287 49.43 19.18 40.70
N SER A 288 49.11 19.70 39.53
CA SER A 288 49.85 20.79 38.87
C SER A 288 49.84 22.09 39.69
N ILE A 289 48.72 22.44 40.35
CA ILE A 289 48.62 23.58 41.20
C ILE A 289 49.52 23.42 42.48
N TYR A 290 49.53 22.23 43.09
CA TYR A 290 50.39 21.94 44.23
C TYR A 290 51.88 22.05 43.87
N GLU A 291 52.33 21.53 42.71
CA GLU A 291 53.71 21.62 42.24
C GLU A 291 54.11 23.06 41.99
N ARG A 292 53.29 23.88 41.33
CA ARG A 292 53.55 25.30 41.08
C ARG A 292 53.53 26.13 42.37
N THR A 293 52.65 25.84 43.28
CA THR A 293 52.61 26.55 44.59
C THR A 293 53.89 26.27 45.40
N LYS A 294 54.42 25.05 45.37
CA LYS A 294 55.69 24.68 45.97
C LYS A 294 56.87 25.42 45.34
N GLU A 295 56.94 25.52 44.01
CA GLU A 295 57.95 26.25 43.27
C GLU A 295 57.93 27.74 43.61
N ILE A 296 56.74 28.36 43.65
CA ILE A 296 56.58 29.79 44.00
C ILE A 296 56.95 30.00 45.46
N GLY A 297 56.66 29.07 46.35
CA GLY A 297 57.04 29.11 47.76
C GLY A 297 58.55 29.10 47.96
N ILE A 298 59.29 28.27 47.18
CA ILE A 298 60.73 28.22 47.24
C ILE A 298 61.36 29.51 46.68
N MET A 299 60.83 30.04 45.58
CA MET A 299 61.32 31.33 44.97
C MET A 299 61.05 32.55 45.89
N LYS A 300 60.13 32.49 46.82
CA LYS A 300 59.81 33.56 47.75
C LYS A 300 60.70 33.60 49.00
N VAL A 301 61.43 32.50 49.29
CA VAL A 301 62.30 32.32 50.44
C VAL A 301 63.79 32.54 50.13
N LEU A 302 64.11 32.51 48.82
CA LEU A 302 65.39 32.92 48.24
C LEU A 302 65.40 34.43 47.95
#